data_5045c8106d9fa5661ad0b9ca5e7d66b6
#
_entry.id   5045c8106d9fa5661ad0b9ca5e7d66b6
#
_cell.length_a   1.000
_cell.length_b   1.000
_cell.length_c   1.000
_cell.angle_alpha   90.00
_cell.angle_beta   90.00
_cell.angle_gamma   90.00
#
_symmetry.space_group_name_H-M   'P 1'
#
loop_
_entity.id
_entity.type
_entity.pdbx_description
1 polymer ?
#
loop_
_entity_poly.entity_id
_entity_poly.type
_entity_poly.pdbx_seq_one_letter_code
_entity_poly.pdbx_strand_id
1 'polypeptide(L)'
;MGQLLTDALVIKNETNQGANTATRVGTWMQNCAIQIEDSPSALNFFDFSSSGTTVLTQDVWSPINATITTGFNRNGLSVNASGLVTYTGDLKYFRVSTIVAMLGSSNRKMHVAIFKNAELWPCSEFVTFIPTAGEATIPSQCVVPMSSGDTIRMYVKCSTHAVTITLDNLNVIINEF
;
A
#
# COMPACT_ATOMS: atom_id res chain seq x y z
N MET A 1 22.55 -1.02 -10.33
CA MET A 1 23.00 0.40 -10.32
C MET A 1 24.37 0.66 -10.99
N GLY A 2 25.30 -0.30 -10.92
CA GLY A 2 26.65 -0.11 -11.48
C GLY A 2 26.71 0.14 -13.01
N GLN A 3 25.96 -0.63 -13.80
CA GLN A 3 26.04 -0.56 -15.26
C GLN A 3 25.53 0.76 -15.82
N LEU A 4 24.39 1.28 -15.33
CA LEU A 4 23.85 2.59 -15.77
C LEU A 4 24.78 3.75 -15.48
N LEU A 5 25.48 3.74 -14.33
CA LEU A 5 26.43 4.79 -13.99
C LEU A 5 27.65 4.74 -14.91
N THR A 6 28.10 3.53 -15.25
CA THR A 6 29.21 3.33 -16.19
C THR A 6 28.83 3.78 -17.59
N ASP A 7 27.64 3.40 -18.07
CA ASP A 7 27.15 3.77 -19.39
C ASP A 7 26.93 5.29 -19.51
N ALA A 8 26.38 5.93 -18.47
CA ALA A 8 26.21 7.39 -18.42
C ALA A 8 27.55 8.16 -18.40
N LEU A 9 28.57 7.64 -17.70
CA LEU A 9 29.90 8.22 -17.66
C LEU A 9 30.58 8.12 -19.02
N VAL A 10 30.46 6.99 -19.71
CA VAL A 10 31.01 6.79 -21.07
C VAL A 10 30.35 7.77 -22.03
N ILE A 11 29.02 7.88 -22.04
CA ILE A 11 28.29 8.82 -22.89
C ILE A 11 28.71 10.26 -22.59
N LYS A 12 28.84 10.65 -21.31
CA LYS A 12 29.30 11.99 -20.93
C LYS A 12 30.70 12.31 -21.43
N ASN A 13 31.61 11.36 -21.29
CA ASN A 13 32.98 11.57 -21.74
C ASN A 13 33.11 11.66 -23.27
N GLU A 14 32.27 10.95 -24.01
CA GLU A 14 32.26 10.96 -25.48
C GLU A 14 31.56 12.18 -26.07
N THR A 15 30.65 12.83 -25.33
CA THR A 15 30.02 14.09 -25.76
C THR A 15 31.11 15.15 -26.07
N ASN A 16 32.22 15.14 -25.32
CA ASN A 16 33.35 16.05 -25.52
C ASN A 16 34.20 15.69 -26.72
N GLN A 17 34.01 14.51 -27.32
CA GLN A 17 34.80 14.03 -28.47
C GLN A 17 33.98 13.83 -29.75
N GLY A 18 32.70 14.18 -29.75
CA GLY A 18 31.81 14.03 -30.91
C GLY A 18 31.42 12.56 -31.25
N ALA A 19 31.67 11.61 -30.35
CA ALA A 19 31.49 10.18 -30.61
C ALA A 19 30.11 9.62 -30.17
N ASN A 20 29.18 10.45 -29.71
CA ASN A 20 27.83 10.01 -29.37
C ASN A 20 27.04 9.72 -30.63
N THR A 21 26.97 8.47 -31.03
CA THR A 21 26.09 8.02 -32.11
C THR A 21 24.66 7.85 -31.61
N ALA A 22 23.66 8.05 -32.49
CA ALA A 22 22.27 7.83 -32.19
C ALA A 22 21.99 6.39 -31.62
N THR A 23 22.76 5.42 -32.11
CA THR A 23 22.68 4.01 -31.66
C THR A 23 23.07 3.87 -30.19
N ARG A 24 24.15 4.53 -29.74
CA ARG A 24 24.62 4.43 -28.34
C ARG A 24 23.66 5.11 -27.36
N VAL A 25 23.20 6.31 -27.74
CA VAL A 25 22.17 7.00 -26.93
C VAL A 25 20.90 6.17 -26.84
N GLY A 26 20.47 5.58 -27.96
CA GLY A 26 19.30 4.68 -27.99
C GLY A 26 19.47 3.46 -27.10
N THR A 27 20.63 2.81 -27.12
CA THR A 27 20.92 1.66 -26.23
C THR A 27 20.91 2.05 -24.76
N TRP A 28 21.49 3.19 -24.41
CA TRP A 28 21.45 3.70 -23.03
C TRP A 28 20.02 3.99 -22.57
N MET A 29 19.21 4.63 -23.43
CA MET A 29 17.79 4.88 -23.14
C MET A 29 16.99 3.59 -22.95
N GLN A 30 17.24 2.56 -23.76
CA GLN A 30 16.64 1.23 -23.60
C GLN A 30 17.04 0.58 -22.27
N ASN A 31 18.31 0.62 -21.90
CA ASN A 31 18.79 0.09 -20.63
C ASN A 31 18.19 0.84 -19.43
N CYS A 32 18.03 2.17 -19.52
CA CYS A 32 17.32 2.95 -18.52
C CYS A 32 15.86 2.53 -18.39
N ALA A 33 15.15 2.34 -19.51
CA ALA A 33 13.76 1.91 -19.54
C ALA A 33 13.60 0.52 -18.89
N ILE A 34 14.44 -0.46 -19.26
CA ILE A 34 14.43 -1.80 -18.67
C ILE A 34 14.65 -1.73 -17.15
N GLN A 35 15.58 -0.91 -16.65
CA GLN A 35 15.81 -0.79 -15.21
C GLN A 35 14.65 -0.10 -14.45
N ILE A 36 13.88 0.75 -15.12
CA ILE A 36 12.66 1.34 -14.55
C ILE A 36 11.56 0.29 -14.49
N GLU A 37 11.43 -0.54 -15.52
CA GLU A 37 10.46 -1.65 -15.57
C GLU A 37 10.77 -2.73 -14.53
N ASP A 38 12.05 -2.99 -14.25
CA ASP A 38 12.52 -3.95 -13.24
C ASP A 38 12.53 -3.37 -11.81
N SER A 39 12.09 -2.14 -11.62
CA SER A 39 12.01 -1.55 -10.27
C SER A 39 10.98 -2.28 -9.42
N PRO A 40 11.22 -2.49 -8.12
CA PRO A 40 10.24 -3.13 -7.25
C PRO A 40 8.88 -2.44 -7.27
N SER A 41 7.82 -3.22 -7.28
CA SER A 41 6.45 -2.71 -7.15
C SER A 41 6.25 -2.12 -5.76
N ALA A 42 5.71 -0.91 -5.68
CA ALA A 42 5.47 -0.24 -4.42
C ALA A 42 4.27 0.71 -4.50
N LEU A 43 3.56 0.83 -3.38
CA LEU A 43 2.41 1.72 -3.23
C LEU A 43 2.40 2.30 -1.81
N ASN A 44 2.15 3.59 -1.69
CA ASN A 44 1.76 4.22 -0.44
C ASN A 44 0.49 5.03 -0.63
N PHE A 45 -0.45 4.87 0.27
CA PHE A 45 -1.64 5.72 0.36
C PHE A 45 -2.02 5.98 1.81
N PHE A 46 -2.71 7.08 2.04
CA PHE A 46 -3.04 7.52 3.38
C PHE A 46 -4.34 8.35 3.41
N ASP A 47 -4.93 8.43 4.59
CA ASP A 47 -5.98 9.40 4.96
C ASP A 47 -5.63 9.99 6.33
N PHE A 48 -5.46 11.28 6.39
CA PHE A 48 -5.22 12.06 7.62
C PHE A 48 -6.33 13.10 7.84
N SER A 49 -7.48 12.92 7.16
CA SER A 49 -8.55 13.93 7.17
C SER A 49 -9.55 13.76 8.30
N SER A 50 -9.47 12.67 9.08
CA SER A 50 -10.45 12.31 10.13
C SER A 50 -11.90 12.30 9.61
N SER A 51 -12.09 11.99 8.32
CA SER A 51 -13.38 12.17 7.62
C SER A 51 -14.19 10.89 7.46
N GLY A 52 -13.57 9.72 7.61
CA GLY A 52 -14.22 8.44 7.37
C GLY A 52 -15.00 7.95 8.59
N THR A 53 -16.31 7.86 8.51
CA THR A 53 -17.13 7.25 9.56
C THR A 53 -17.68 5.91 9.09
N THR A 54 -17.53 4.88 9.92
CA THR A 54 -18.03 3.54 9.64
C THR A 54 -18.92 3.06 10.77
N VAL A 55 -20.13 2.64 10.44
CA VAL A 55 -21.04 1.97 11.40
C VAL A 55 -20.75 0.48 11.35
N LEU A 56 -20.35 -0.08 12.48
CA LEU A 56 -20.00 -1.49 12.62
C LEU A 56 -21.16 -2.26 13.28
N THR A 57 -21.54 -3.37 12.67
CA THR A 57 -22.34 -4.40 13.32
C THR A 57 -21.39 -5.30 14.11
N GLN A 58 -21.83 -5.77 15.29
CA GLN A 58 -21.01 -6.66 16.11
C GLN A 58 -20.59 -7.90 15.33
N ASP A 59 -19.31 -8.27 15.44
CA ASP A 59 -18.67 -9.41 14.80
C ASP A 59 -18.72 -9.47 13.27
N VAL A 60 -19.08 -8.36 12.60
CA VAL A 60 -19.13 -8.25 11.15
C VAL A 60 -17.95 -7.43 10.66
N TRP A 61 -17.18 -7.96 9.72
CA TRP A 61 -16.13 -7.25 9.03
C TRP A 61 -16.71 -6.21 8.07
N SER A 62 -16.23 -4.99 8.17
CA SER A 62 -16.62 -3.88 7.30
C SER A 62 -15.38 -3.25 6.68
N PRO A 63 -15.41 -2.87 5.40
CA PRO A 63 -14.29 -2.17 4.80
C PRO A 63 -14.09 -0.81 5.49
N ILE A 64 -12.83 -0.42 5.68
CA ILE A 64 -12.51 0.91 6.21
C ILE A 64 -12.90 1.95 5.16
N ASN A 65 -13.73 2.92 5.58
CA ASN A 65 -14.03 4.10 4.77
C ASN A 65 -12.97 5.16 5.05
N ALA A 66 -12.33 5.63 3.98
CA ALA A 66 -11.25 6.61 4.05
C ALA A 66 -11.30 7.51 2.81
N THR A 67 -10.84 8.74 2.95
CA THR A 67 -10.60 9.65 1.81
C THR A 67 -9.16 9.48 1.35
N ILE A 68 -8.95 8.60 0.38
CA ILE A 68 -7.62 8.15 0.00
C ILE A 68 -6.84 9.23 -0.76
N THR A 69 -5.67 9.54 -0.23
CA THR A 69 -4.61 10.27 -0.93
C THR A 69 -3.48 9.31 -1.27
N THR A 70 -3.12 9.22 -2.55
CA THR A 70 -2.00 8.39 -2.99
C THR A 70 -0.70 9.17 -2.88
N GLY A 71 0.23 8.68 -2.07
CA GLY A 71 1.57 9.25 -1.96
C GLY A 71 2.43 8.89 -3.16
N PHE A 72 2.53 7.61 -3.48
CA PHE A 72 3.15 7.10 -4.71
C PHE A 72 2.57 5.73 -5.06
N ASN A 73 2.66 5.35 -6.36
CA ASN A 73 2.42 4.01 -6.85
C ASN A 73 3.45 3.66 -7.93
N ARG A 74 3.83 2.40 -8.01
CA ARG A 74 4.80 1.88 -9.00
C ARG A 74 4.46 0.45 -9.40
N ASN A 75 4.75 0.13 -10.67
CA ASN A 75 4.85 -1.22 -11.22
C ASN A 75 3.66 -2.13 -10.87
N GLY A 76 2.52 -1.84 -11.46
CA GLY A 76 1.34 -2.69 -11.42
C GLY A 76 0.45 -2.55 -10.18
N LEU A 77 0.86 -1.82 -9.14
CA LEU A 77 -0.02 -1.50 -8.02
C LEU A 77 -0.83 -0.22 -8.30
N SER A 78 -2.08 -0.23 -7.93
CA SER A 78 -2.96 0.94 -7.99
C SER A 78 -3.93 0.92 -6.81
N VAL A 79 -4.44 2.07 -6.39
CA VAL A 79 -5.46 2.21 -5.35
C VAL A 79 -6.57 3.13 -5.84
N ASN A 80 -7.81 2.77 -5.57
CA ASN A 80 -8.97 3.61 -5.86
C ASN A 80 -9.36 4.48 -4.66
N ALA A 81 -10.31 5.39 -4.86
CA ALA A 81 -10.79 6.31 -3.83
C ALA A 81 -11.38 5.61 -2.58
N SER A 82 -11.75 4.34 -2.66
CA SER A 82 -12.28 3.56 -1.52
C SER A 82 -11.21 2.73 -0.80
N GLY A 83 -9.92 2.89 -1.14
CA GLY A 83 -8.82 2.13 -0.53
C GLY A 83 -8.70 0.68 -1.02
N LEU A 84 -9.37 0.31 -2.12
CA LEU A 84 -9.15 -0.98 -2.77
C LEU A 84 -7.90 -0.90 -3.62
N VAL A 85 -6.91 -1.71 -3.29
CA VAL A 85 -5.68 -1.88 -4.06
C VAL A 85 -5.87 -3.00 -5.08
N THR A 86 -5.41 -2.78 -6.31
CA THR A 86 -5.39 -3.78 -7.38
C THR A 86 -3.96 -3.96 -7.87
N TYR A 87 -3.58 -5.19 -8.14
CA TYR A 87 -2.30 -5.54 -8.75
C TYR A 87 -2.49 -6.10 -10.17
N THR A 88 -1.62 -5.73 -11.10
CA THR A 88 -1.72 -6.11 -12.51
C THR A 88 -0.47 -6.78 -13.07
N GLY A 89 0.48 -7.17 -12.22
CA GLY A 89 1.73 -7.85 -12.61
C GLY A 89 1.71 -9.36 -12.40
N ASP A 90 2.85 -9.99 -12.64
CA ASP A 90 3.08 -11.40 -12.36
C ASP A 90 3.07 -11.70 -10.86
N LEU A 91 3.00 -12.98 -10.48
CA LEU A 91 3.01 -13.38 -9.09
C LEU A 91 4.23 -12.82 -8.36
N LYS A 92 3.95 -12.02 -7.35
CA LYS A 92 4.96 -11.45 -6.43
C LYS A 92 4.47 -11.51 -4.99
N TYR A 93 5.40 -11.39 -4.06
CA TYR A 93 5.11 -11.30 -2.63
C TYR A 93 5.25 -9.85 -2.19
N PHE A 94 4.25 -9.36 -1.47
CA PHE A 94 4.21 -7.98 -0.99
C PHE A 94 4.17 -7.94 0.53
N ARG A 95 5.04 -7.13 1.10
CA ARG A 95 4.91 -6.71 2.49
C ARG A 95 3.88 -5.57 2.54
N VAL A 96 2.80 -5.80 3.24
CA VAL A 96 1.77 -4.79 3.53
C VAL A 96 1.94 -4.34 4.97
N SER A 97 2.26 -3.08 5.17
CA SER A 97 2.39 -2.43 6.48
C SER A 97 1.32 -1.35 6.60
N THR A 98 0.61 -1.33 7.71
CA THR A 98 -0.47 -0.38 7.92
C THR A 98 -0.50 0.15 9.35
N ILE A 99 -0.94 1.38 9.50
CA ILE A 99 -1.30 2.02 10.76
C ILE A 99 -2.72 2.55 10.60
N VAL A 100 -3.60 2.15 11.50
CA VAL A 100 -4.99 2.62 11.55
C VAL A 100 -5.24 3.24 12.91
N ALA A 101 -5.49 4.54 12.97
CA ALA A 101 -5.99 5.22 14.16
C ALA A 101 -7.47 5.50 14.02
N MET A 102 -8.22 5.22 15.07
CA MET A 102 -9.67 5.38 15.08
C MET A 102 -10.20 5.92 16.40
N LEU A 103 -11.25 6.70 16.29
CA LEU A 103 -12.05 7.23 17.40
C LEU A 103 -13.35 6.44 17.50
N GLY A 104 -13.79 6.14 18.70
CA GLY A 104 -15.05 5.42 18.92
C GLY A 104 -15.44 5.37 20.39
N SER A 105 -16.52 4.67 20.69
CA SER A 105 -16.95 4.48 22.08
C SER A 105 -15.93 3.67 22.88
N SER A 106 -15.70 4.03 24.12
CA SER A 106 -14.81 3.35 25.04
C SER A 106 -15.16 1.87 25.26
N ASN A 107 -14.19 1.09 25.73
CA ASN A 107 -14.32 -0.33 26.06
C ASN A 107 -14.78 -1.19 24.86
N ARG A 108 -14.28 -0.91 23.66
CA ARG A 108 -14.54 -1.70 22.46
C ARG A 108 -13.32 -2.50 22.05
N LYS A 109 -13.53 -3.79 21.80
CA LYS A 109 -12.50 -4.65 21.23
C LYS A 109 -12.56 -4.54 19.71
N MET A 110 -11.56 -3.89 19.15
CA MET A 110 -11.45 -3.62 17.73
C MET A 110 -10.47 -4.57 17.07
N HIS A 111 -10.78 -4.97 15.86
CA HIS A 111 -9.96 -5.81 15.01
C HIS A 111 -9.74 -5.08 13.69
N VAL A 112 -8.51 -5.10 13.20
CA VAL A 112 -8.15 -4.64 11.85
C VAL A 112 -7.50 -5.79 11.12
N ALA A 113 -7.83 -5.99 9.87
CA ALA A 113 -7.25 -7.05 9.05
C ALA A 113 -7.14 -6.64 7.58
N ILE A 114 -6.29 -7.35 6.86
CA ILE A 114 -6.16 -7.27 5.42
C ILE A 114 -7.02 -8.37 4.81
N PHE A 115 -7.82 -8.00 3.83
CA PHE A 115 -8.58 -8.92 2.99
C PHE A 115 -7.95 -8.96 1.60
N LYS A 116 -7.73 -10.17 1.10
CA LYS A 116 -7.34 -10.43 -0.28
C LYS A 116 -8.54 -11.00 -1.01
N ASN A 117 -8.93 -10.39 -2.14
CA ASN A 117 -10.07 -10.83 -2.96
C ASN A 117 -11.37 -11.02 -2.13
N ALA A 118 -11.61 -10.07 -1.21
CA ALA A 118 -12.73 -10.06 -0.26
C ALA A 118 -12.71 -11.19 0.81
N GLU A 119 -11.63 -11.94 0.95
CA GLU A 119 -11.45 -12.96 1.98
C GLU A 119 -10.40 -12.53 3.00
N LEU A 120 -10.62 -12.85 4.28
CA LEU A 120 -9.67 -12.56 5.36
C LEU A 120 -8.32 -13.23 5.07
N TRP A 121 -7.26 -12.43 4.97
CA TRP A 121 -5.92 -12.97 4.79
C TRP A 121 -5.38 -13.52 6.12
N PRO A 122 -4.94 -14.78 6.16
CA PRO A 122 -4.41 -15.39 7.38
C PRO A 122 -3.27 -14.57 8.00
N CYS A 123 -3.20 -14.52 9.32
CA CYS A 123 -2.17 -13.80 10.10
C CYS A 123 -2.13 -12.27 9.90
N SER A 124 -3.15 -11.68 9.29
CA SER A 124 -3.25 -10.22 9.11
C SER A 124 -4.13 -9.53 10.16
N GLU A 125 -4.81 -10.30 11.00
CA GLU A 125 -5.72 -9.77 12.02
C GLU A 125 -4.93 -9.28 13.23
N PHE A 126 -5.14 -8.02 13.60
CA PHE A 126 -4.64 -7.39 14.80
C PHE A 126 -5.78 -6.87 15.65
N VAL A 127 -5.59 -6.93 16.96
CA VAL A 127 -6.64 -6.65 17.93
C VAL A 127 -6.17 -5.60 18.93
N THR A 128 -7.03 -4.64 19.23
CA THR A 128 -6.82 -3.64 20.28
C THR A 128 -8.12 -3.34 21.02
N PHE A 129 -8.00 -2.60 22.12
CA PHE A 129 -9.13 -2.02 22.82
C PHE A 129 -9.16 -0.51 22.67
N ILE A 130 -10.31 0.07 22.38
CA ILE A 130 -10.51 1.52 22.53
C ILE A 130 -10.62 1.80 24.03
N PRO A 131 -9.67 2.53 24.62
CA PRO A 131 -9.71 2.86 26.04
C PRO A 131 -10.81 3.88 26.36
N THR A 132 -10.92 4.28 27.61
CA THR A 132 -11.90 5.28 28.07
C THR A 132 -11.75 6.65 27.36
N ALA A 133 -10.55 6.97 26.88
CA ALA A 133 -10.28 8.21 26.12
C ALA A 133 -10.85 8.19 24.67
N GLY A 134 -11.33 7.05 24.18
CA GLY A 134 -12.03 6.97 22.90
C GLY A 134 -11.18 6.83 21.67
N GLU A 135 -9.84 6.73 21.78
CA GLU A 135 -8.91 6.58 20.65
C GLU A 135 -8.12 5.28 20.74
N ALA A 136 -7.87 4.65 19.60
CA ALA A 136 -6.97 3.50 19.48
C ALA A 136 -6.20 3.53 18.17
N THR A 137 -4.92 3.15 18.23
CA THR A 137 -4.05 2.98 17.06
C THR A 137 -3.64 1.52 16.93
N ILE A 138 -3.81 0.96 15.74
CA ILE A 138 -3.48 -0.42 15.43
C ILE A 138 -2.45 -0.46 14.30
N PRO A 139 -1.20 -0.84 14.58
CA PRO A 139 -0.26 -1.23 13.54
C PRO A 139 -0.54 -2.65 13.09
N SER A 140 -0.40 -2.92 11.79
CA SER A 140 -0.52 -4.26 11.23
C SER A 140 0.54 -4.47 10.14
N GLN A 141 1.03 -5.70 10.02
CA GLN A 141 1.95 -6.07 8.96
C GLN A 141 1.76 -7.53 8.58
N CYS A 142 1.77 -7.82 7.29
CA CYS A 142 1.79 -9.19 6.78
C CYS A 142 2.45 -9.27 5.41
N VAL A 143 2.70 -10.49 4.94
CA VAL A 143 3.14 -10.75 3.56
C VAL A 143 1.99 -11.37 2.79
N VAL A 144 1.68 -10.82 1.63
CA VAL A 144 0.58 -11.24 0.75
C VAL A 144 1.12 -11.56 -0.64
N PRO A 145 0.97 -12.77 -1.16
CA PRO A 145 1.22 -13.06 -2.57
C PRO A 145 0.10 -12.48 -3.42
N MET A 146 0.45 -11.78 -4.50
CA MET A 146 -0.52 -11.22 -5.45
C MET A 146 -0.13 -11.56 -6.88
N SER A 147 -1.12 -11.88 -7.67
CA SER A 147 -1.06 -12.05 -9.13
C SER A 147 -1.94 -11.02 -9.81
N SER A 148 -1.86 -10.96 -11.13
CA SER A 148 -2.70 -10.01 -11.92
C SER A 148 -4.18 -10.20 -11.63
N GLY A 149 -4.85 -9.10 -11.30
CA GLY A 149 -6.26 -9.05 -10.92
C GLY A 149 -6.53 -9.23 -9.43
N ASP A 150 -5.52 -9.63 -8.62
CA ASP A 150 -5.68 -9.72 -7.17
C ASP A 150 -5.91 -8.34 -6.56
N THR A 151 -6.75 -8.31 -5.53
CA THR A 151 -7.07 -7.10 -4.79
C THR A 151 -6.79 -7.28 -3.30
N ILE A 152 -6.41 -6.19 -2.64
CA ILE A 152 -6.36 -6.12 -1.17
C ILE A 152 -7.08 -4.86 -0.66
N ARG A 153 -7.65 -4.98 0.53
CA ARG A 153 -8.32 -3.88 1.23
C ARG A 153 -8.24 -4.08 2.73
N MET A 154 -8.22 -2.97 3.47
CA MET A 154 -8.29 -2.97 4.92
C MET A 154 -9.73 -3.08 5.39
N TYR A 155 -9.95 -3.93 6.40
CA TYR A 155 -11.24 -4.12 7.05
C TYR A 155 -11.12 -3.92 8.56
N VAL A 156 -12.22 -3.55 9.18
CA VAL A 156 -12.37 -3.36 10.62
C VAL A 156 -13.59 -4.10 11.14
N LYS A 157 -13.49 -4.60 12.36
CA LYS A 157 -14.59 -5.28 13.07
C LYS A 157 -14.58 -4.88 14.54
N CYS A 158 -15.73 -4.76 15.16
CA CYS A 158 -15.86 -4.70 16.60
C CYS A 158 -16.50 -5.99 17.13
N SER A 159 -15.82 -6.69 18.04
CA SER A 159 -16.31 -7.96 18.57
C SER A 159 -17.13 -7.84 19.87
N THR A 160 -17.19 -6.66 20.47
CA THR A 160 -17.93 -6.48 21.72
C THR A 160 -19.38 -6.01 21.53
N HIS A 161 -19.59 -5.01 20.66
CA HIS A 161 -20.92 -4.43 20.38
C HIS A 161 -20.91 -3.74 19.02
N ALA A 162 -22.10 -3.44 18.50
CA ALA A 162 -22.22 -2.49 17.39
C ALA A 162 -21.70 -1.11 17.84
N VAL A 163 -20.96 -0.44 16.96
CA VAL A 163 -20.34 0.87 17.25
C VAL A 163 -20.15 1.68 15.97
N THR A 164 -20.25 2.99 16.10
CA THR A 164 -19.79 3.92 15.06
C THR A 164 -18.37 4.32 15.39
N ILE A 165 -17.48 4.15 14.44
CA ILE A 165 -16.09 4.62 14.53
C ILE A 165 -15.84 5.72 13.50
N THR A 166 -14.97 6.64 13.85
CA THR A 166 -14.39 7.61 12.92
C THR A 166 -12.95 7.24 12.68
N LEU A 167 -12.55 7.12 11.43
CA LEU A 167 -11.17 6.95 11.07
C LEU A 167 -10.44 8.28 11.30
N ASP A 168 -9.45 8.28 12.18
CA ASP A 168 -8.62 9.45 12.43
C ASP A 168 -7.39 9.48 11.51
N ASN A 169 -6.78 8.33 11.32
CA ASN A 169 -5.61 8.19 10.48
C ASN A 169 -5.57 6.81 9.84
N LEU A 170 -5.24 6.76 8.56
CA LEU A 170 -4.88 5.53 7.84
C LEU A 170 -3.58 5.78 7.09
N ASN A 171 -2.61 4.90 7.27
CA ASN A 171 -1.42 4.87 6.42
C ASN A 171 -1.14 3.43 5.99
N VAL A 172 -1.02 3.20 4.70
CA VAL A 172 -0.74 1.89 4.12
C VAL A 172 0.46 1.98 3.20
N ILE A 173 1.42 1.11 3.44
CA ILE A 173 2.63 0.97 2.61
C ILE A 173 2.69 -0.48 2.12
N ILE A 174 2.82 -0.65 0.82
CA ILE A 174 2.94 -1.93 0.15
C ILE A 174 4.24 -1.93 -0.63
N ASN A 175 5.11 -2.87 -0.33
CA ASN A 175 6.39 -3.03 -1.02
C ASN A 175 6.56 -4.47 -1.46
N GLU A 176 7.07 -4.67 -2.67
CA GLU A 176 7.57 -5.96 -3.14
C GLU A 176 8.66 -6.46 -2.18
N PHE A 177 8.59 -7.76 -1.86
CA PHE A 177 9.44 -8.42 -0.87
C PHE A 177 10.53 -9.26 -1.56
#